data_a9bc50e061d70989520192b762c1c74e
#
_entry.id   a9bc50e061d70989520192b762c1c74e
#
_cell.length_a   1.000
_cell.length_b   1.000
_cell.length_c   1.000
_cell.angle_alpha   90.00
_cell.angle_beta   90.00
_cell.angle_gamma   90.00
#
_symmetry.space_group_name_H-M   'P 1'
#
loop_
_entity.id
_entity.type
_entity.pdbx_description
1 polymer ?
#
loop_
_entity_poly.entity_id
_entity_poly.type
_entity_poly.pdbx_seq_one_letter_code
_entity_poly.pdbx_strand_id
1 'polypeptide(L)'
;MQKLSEALARDMREKGIDIDLSLSILEDWNSGFYDDVKSVKAASVPSIDGRTVVDTDRLATFGRPLSHVRALFDSLGLSLPEGLPREGDNLVFDRAALEDLGLRLLPRAAWGVLNGGSATSYADRKKNQAYGEEVFALLSEGFERLEPLCRDRPKGLAPAFLNPDGSPGPSFLLLKMRARLLLSHRYRARFGDPRKAILPLFQMSSSGNDAELAEAYRNMETDPLLAVPAAGLGGIEASGAVAWATGVQPMIAAFSHSSEGKTKRVFDSAWGRPDSALALPGGHGQSFRILTKVFRNLLASGVRWAWLGNVDNLGFTPDPLRLALFALSGEPAAFEFAYRSPLDVKGGILVETSEGSRTIADIGPAISFDEVRRLEAAGSSILFNCATGLFDLEWLVPRLDEIGRALPVRFTDQDKDAGRYSQAEQVTWEVASLLPSFLAFAVRKEERFIAAKLLAETLLASGLGLDDPKVPTELAKASRALHEGLVARLGSVYGLRLRDGRWSAAG
;
A
#
# COMPACT_ATOMS: atom_id res chain seq x y z
N MET A 1 -17.39 25.44 17.19
CA MET A 1 -16.62 24.33 17.80
C MET A 1 -17.31 23.81 19.07
N GLN A 2 -17.39 22.49 19.25
CA GLN A 2 -17.84 21.88 20.51
C GLN A 2 -16.89 22.29 21.64
N LYS A 3 -17.46 22.77 22.76
CA LYS A 3 -16.67 23.02 23.98
C LYS A 3 -16.55 21.69 24.73
N LEU A 4 -15.33 21.14 24.80
CA LEU A 4 -15.05 19.92 25.59
C LEU A 4 -14.99 20.27 27.09
N SER A 5 -15.38 19.32 27.95
CA SER A 5 -15.08 19.41 29.39
C SER A 5 -13.56 19.26 29.60
N GLU A 6 -13.04 19.83 30.70
CA GLU A 6 -11.61 19.66 31.05
C GLU A 6 -11.24 18.18 31.27
N ALA A 7 -12.19 17.41 31.84
CA ALA A 7 -12.01 15.99 32.08
C ALA A 7 -11.89 15.21 30.79
N LEU A 8 -12.81 15.43 29.84
CA LEU A 8 -12.77 14.78 28.50
C LEU A 8 -11.50 15.18 27.73
N ALA A 9 -11.13 16.45 27.72
CA ALA A 9 -9.92 16.90 27.02
C ALA A 9 -8.64 16.30 27.63
N ARG A 10 -8.61 16.02 28.93
CA ARG A 10 -7.51 15.33 29.62
C ARG A 10 -7.48 13.86 29.19
N ASP A 11 -8.60 13.15 29.25
CA ASP A 11 -8.72 11.75 28.85
C ASP A 11 -8.31 11.56 27.37
N MET A 12 -8.71 12.48 26.49
CA MET A 12 -8.29 12.46 25.08
C MET A 12 -6.76 12.56 24.93
N ARG A 13 -6.10 13.47 25.66
CA ARG A 13 -4.64 13.62 25.61
C ARG A 13 -3.92 12.37 26.13
N GLU A 14 -4.39 11.80 27.25
CA GLU A 14 -3.84 10.58 27.85
C GLU A 14 -3.94 9.38 26.87
N LYS A 15 -4.97 9.36 26.01
CA LYS A 15 -5.17 8.32 24.97
C LYS A 15 -4.48 8.64 23.65
N GLY A 16 -3.68 9.70 23.57
CA GLY A 16 -2.96 10.08 22.35
C GLY A 16 -3.88 10.56 21.22
N ILE A 17 -5.08 11.05 21.56
CA ILE A 17 -6.02 11.61 20.57
C ILE A 17 -5.58 13.03 20.20
N ASP A 18 -5.45 13.27 18.92
CA ASP A 18 -5.28 14.62 18.35
C ASP A 18 -6.64 15.35 18.45
N ILE A 19 -6.72 16.26 19.42
CA ILE A 19 -7.95 17.00 19.74
C ILE A 19 -8.29 17.96 18.59
N ASP A 20 -7.29 18.68 18.07
CA ASP A 20 -7.52 19.70 17.04
C ASP A 20 -7.97 19.06 15.73
N LEU A 21 -7.34 17.95 15.33
CA LEU A 21 -7.76 17.17 14.18
C LEU A 21 -9.17 16.59 14.35
N SER A 22 -9.48 16.04 15.54
CA SER A 22 -10.81 15.48 15.83
C SER A 22 -11.89 16.55 15.77
N LEU A 23 -11.64 17.74 16.32
CA LEU A 23 -12.59 18.85 16.29
C LEU A 23 -12.73 19.46 14.88
N SER A 24 -11.65 19.50 14.08
CA SER A 24 -11.73 19.92 12.68
C SER A 24 -12.61 18.97 11.86
N ILE A 25 -12.43 17.66 12.01
CA ILE A 25 -13.28 16.65 11.34
C ILE A 25 -14.74 16.82 11.77
N LEU A 26 -14.97 17.04 13.06
CA LEU A 26 -16.33 17.23 13.60
C LEU A 26 -17.00 18.49 13.06
N GLU A 27 -16.26 19.60 12.95
CA GLU A 27 -16.75 20.86 12.41
C GLU A 27 -17.10 20.73 10.92
N ASP A 28 -16.22 20.13 10.13
CA ASP A 28 -16.43 19.83 8.72
C ASP A 28 -17.65 18.90 8.55
N TRP A 29 -17.83 17.89 9.43
CA TRP A 29 -19.02 17.03 9.39
C TRP A 29 -20.32 17.80 9.69
N ASN A 30 -20.32 18.59 10.76
CA ASN A 30 -21.51 19.37 11.16
C ASN A 30 -21.85 20.50 10.19
N SER A 31 -20.89 21.03 9.45
CA SER A 31 -21.13 22.03 8.39
C SER A 31 -21.67 21.43 7.10
N GLY A 32 -21.72 20.09 6.98
CA GLY A 32 -22.10 19.41 5.73
C GLY A 32 -20.99 19.34 4.70
N PHE A 33 -19.74 19.65 5.04
CA PHE A 33 -18.62 19.60 4.12
C PHE A 33 -18.45 18.21 3.47
N TYR A 34 -18.80 17.16 4.20
CA TYR A 34 -18.73 15.78 3.70
C TYR A 34 -20.04 15.29 3.06
N ASP A 35 -21.13 16.07 3.11
CA ASP A 35 -22.44 15.67 2.53
C ASP A 35 -22.38 15.60 1.01
N ASP A 36 -21.54 16.45 0.39
CA ASP A 36 -21.30 16.47 -1.05
C ASP A 36 -20.31 15.42 -1.55
N VAL A 37 -19.76 14.59 -0.67
CA VAL A 37 -18.99 13.41 -1.06
C VAL A 37 -19.93 12.43 -1.77
N LYS A 38 -20.28 12.75 -3.03
CA LYS A 38 -21.11 11.92 -3.90
C LYS A 38 -20.46 10.55 -3.99
N SER A 39 -21.21 9.52 -3.66
CA SER A 39 -20.79 8.17 -4.01
C SER A 39 -20.51 8.14 -5.52
N VAL A 40 -19.25 7.95 -5.88
CA VAL A 40 -18.84 7.82 -7.28
C VAL A 40 -19.74 6.78 -7.95
N LYS A 41 -20.36 7.14 -9.08
CA LYS A 41 -21.06 6.20 -9.93
C LYS A 41 -20.21 5.92 -11.15
N ALA A 42 -19.94 4.66 -11.40
CA ALA A 42 -19.23 4.23 -12.58
C ALA A 42 -20.16 4.35 -13.79
N ALA A 43 -19.69 5.01 -14.84
CA ALA A 43 -20.32 4.99 -16.17
C ALA A 43 -19.78 3.81 -16.99
N SER A 44 -18.48 3.51 -16.86
CA SER A 44 -17.82 2.40 -17.54
C SER A 44 -16.59 1.93 -16.75
N VAL A 45 -15.97 0.87 -17.26
CA VAL A 45 -14.61 0.46 -16.88
C VAL A 45 -13.66 0.78 -18.03
N PRO A 46 -12.49 1.39 -17.79
CA PRO A 46 -11.58 1.77 -18.85
C PRO A 46 -10.94 0.55 -19.51
N SER A 47 -10.70 0.67 -20.81
CA SER A 47 -9.96 -0.34 -21.58
C SER A 47 -8.45 -0.21 -21.36
N ILE A 48 -7.73 -1.32 -21.57
CA ILE A 48 -6.26 -1.31 -21.59
C ILE A 48 -5.82 -0.77 -22.96
N ASP A 49 -5.37 0.49 -22.99
CA ASP A 49 -5.04 1.23 -24.22
C ASP A 49 -3.53 1.35 -24.50
N GLY A 50 -2.69 0.85 -23.57
CA GLY A 50 -1.24 0.94 -23.64
C GLY A 50 -0.66 2.36 -23.46
N ARG A 51 -1.49 3.33 -23.07
CA ARG A 51 -1.10 4.75 -22.89
C ARG A 51 -1.47 5.30 -21.52
N THR A 52 -2.72 5.16 -21.14
CA THR A 52 -3.28 5.64 -19.88
C THR A 52 -3.62 4.47 -18.94
N VAL A 53 -3.94 3.32 -19.50
CA VAL A 53 -4.04 2.03 -18.81
C VAL A 53 -3.08 1.06 -19.51
N VAL A 54 -1.96 0.77 -18.87
CA VAL A 54 -0.85 0.02 -19.44
C VAL A 54 -0.75 -1.36 -18.79
N ASP A 55 -0.92 -2.42 -19.58
CA ASP A 55 -0.58 -3.77 -19.14
C ASP A 55 0.96 -3.93 -19.19
N THR A 56 1.57 -3.91 -18.01
CA THR A 56 3.03 -3.94 -17.90
C THR A 56 3.65 -5.29 -18.28
N ASP A 57 2.87 -6.36 -18.31
CA ASP A 57 3.37 -7.69 -18.64
C ASP A 57 3.33 -7.94 -20.16
N ARG A 58 2.36 -7.32 -20.85
CA ARG A 58 2.18 -7.43 -22.31
C ARG A 58 2.81 -6.29 -23.07
N LEU A 59 3.37 -5.29 -22.38
CA LEU A 59 3.98 -4.12 -23.02
C LEU A 59 5.23 -4.53 -23.82
N ALA A 60 5.17 -4.34 -25.13
CA ALA A 60 6.33 -4.52 -26.03
C ALA A 60 7.16 -3.24 -26.12
N THR A 61 6.51 -2.12 -26.38
CA THR A 61 7.15 -0.81 -26.54
C THR A 61 6.30 0.31 -25.95
N PHE A 62 6.95 1.44 -25.64
CA PHE A 62 6.28 2.65 -25.15
C PHE A 62 6.84 3.88 -25.86
N GLY A 63 5.99 4.54 -26.65
CA GLY A 63 6.35 5.73 -27.42
C GLY A 63 5.97 7.03 -26.71
N ARG A 64 6.86 8.03 -26.75
CA ARG A 64 6.59 9.38 -26.23
C ARG A 64 7.19 10.45 -27.13
N PRO A 65 6.53 11.62 -27.29
CA PRO A 65 7.07 12.72 -28.07
C PRO A 65 8.48 13.08 -27.65
N LEU A 66 9.39 13.23 -28.61
CA LEU A 66 10.80 13.55 -28.36
C LEU A 66 10.95 14.82 -27.51
N SER A 67 10.13 15.85 -27.78
CA SER A 67 10.14 17.09 -27.00
C SER A 67 9.86 16.86 -25.52
N HIS A 68 8.89 15.99 -25.20
CA HIS A 68 8.54 15.64 -23.83
C HIS A 68 9.68 14.84 -23.15
N VAL A 69 10.22 13.82 -23.86
CA VAL A 69 11.35 13.04 -23.33
C VAL A 69 12.56 13.93 -23.06
N ARG A 70 12.88 14.84 -24.01
CA ARG A 70 13.99 15.79 -23.85
C ARG A 70 13.79 16.67 -22.64
N ALA A 71 12.63 17.29 -22.47
CA ALA A 71 12.32 18.14 -21.30
C ALA A 71 12.48 17.37 -19.98
N LEU A 72 12.04 16.11 -19.91
CA LEU A 72 12.25 15.26 -18.74
C LEU A 72 13.74 15.04 -18.46
N PHE A 73 14.51 14.64 -19.49
CA PHE A 73 15.94 14.33 -19.31
C PHE A 73 16.73 15.59 -18.92
N ASP A 74 16.44 16.74 -19.54
CA ASP A 74 17.04 18.03 -19.21
C ASP A 74 16.75 18.41 -17.75
N SER A 75 15.50 18.25 -17.29
CA SER A 75 15.10 18.51 -15.90
C SER A 75 15.83 17.63 -14.88
N LEU A 76 16.26 16.46 -15.30
CA LEU A 76 16.99 15.50 -14.49
C LEU A 76 18.52 15.65 -14.62
N GLY A 77 19.02 16.48 -15.53
CA GLY A 77 20.45 16.56 -15.86
C GLY A 77 20.99 15.26 -16.45
N LEU A 78 20.17 14.54 -17.21
CA LEU A 78 20.53 13.26 -17.83
C LEU A 78 20.68 13.45 -19.36
N SER A 79 21.62 12.71 -19.96
CA SER A 79 21.72 12.61 -21.42
C SER A 79 20.66 11.65 -21.95
N LEU A 80 20.07 12.00 -23.10
CA LEU A 80 19.19 11.11 -23.83
C LEU A 80 19.93 9.81 -24.20
N PRO A 81 19.28 8.65 -24.11
CA PRO A 81 19.85 7.40 -24.59
C PRO A 81 20.10 7.47 -26.10
N GLU A 82 21.29 7.07 -26.52
CA GLU A 82 21.61 6.97 -27.95
C GLU A 82 20.96 5.72 -28.57
N GLY A 83 20.62 5.81 -29.86
CA GLY A 83 20.16 4.66 -30.62
C GLY A 83 18.72 4.21 -30.41
N LEU A 84 17.91 4.96 -29.64
CA LEU A 84 16.49 4.64 -29.51
C LEU A 84 15.75 4.83 -30.87
N PRO A 85 14.88 3.90 -31.25
CA PRO A 85 14.05 4.01 -32.44
C PRO A 85 13.12 5.23 -32.37
N ARG A 86 12.77 5.75 -33.56
CA ARG A 86 11.78 6.81 -33.71
C ARG A 86 10.61 6.33 -34.57
N GLU A 87 9.41 6.67 -34.12
CA GLU A 87 8.18 6.49 -34.91
C GLU A 87 7.49 7.87 -35.02
N GLY A 88 7.65 8.51 -36.17
CA GLY A 88 7.28 9.91 -36.32
C GLY A 88 8.03 10.80 -35.33
N ASP A 89 7.31 11.61 -34.57
CA ASP A 89 7.88 12.49 -33.53
C ASP A 89 8.15 11.78 -32.20
N ASN A 90 7.78 10.50 -32.08
CA ASN A 90 7.95 9.76 -30.83
C ASN A 90 9.30 9.06 -30.78
N LEU A 91 9.93 9.12 -29.58
CA LEU A 91 10.97 8.18 -29.17
C LEU A 91 10.30 6.91 -28.62
N VAL A 92 10.79 5.75 -29.07
CA VAL A 92 10.20 4.44 -28.72
C VAL A 92 11.17 3.68 -27.82
N PHE A 93 10.68 3.28 -26.65
CA PHE A 93 11.40 2.51 -25.68
C PHE A 93 10.88 1.07 -25.70
N ASP A 94 11.74 0.11 -25.89
CA ASP A 94 11.43 -1.29 -25.62
C ASP A 94 11.51 -1.57 -24.12
N ARG A 95 11.16 -2.78 -23.72
CA ARG A 95 11.17 -3.19 -22.30
C ARG A 95 12.55 -3.04 -21.66
N ALA A 96 13.62 -3.39 -22.37
CA ALA A 96 14.98 -3.32 -21.83
C ALA A 96 15.41 -1.86 -21.63
N ALA A 97 15.11 -0.98 -22.56
CA ALA A 97 15.37 0.46 -22.44
C ALA A 97 14.57 1.10 -21.30
N LEU A 98 13.30 0.69 -21.09
CA LEU A 98 12.49 1.13 -19.95
C LEU A 98 13.08 0.65 -18.63
N GLU A 99 13.48 -0.61 -18.52
CA GLU A 99 14.10 -1.14 -17.31
C GLU A 99 15.44 -0.45 -16.98
N ASP A 100 16.28 -0.19 -17.97
CA ASP A 100 17.55 0.55 -17.81
C ASP A 100 17.29 2.00 -17.39
N LEU A 101 16.35 2.68 -18.04
CA LEU A 101 15.94 4.03 -17.64
C LEU A 101 15.43 4.06 -16.19
N GLY A 102 14.48 3.18 -15.85
CA GLY A 102 13.93 3.13 -14.52
C GLY A 102 14.97 2.81 -13.45
N LEU A 103 15.92 1.90 -13.74
CA LEU A 103 17.04 1.63 -12.87
C LEU A 103 17.91 2.89 -12.67
N ARG A 104 18.16 3.66 -13.74
CA ARG A 104 18.90 4.94 -13.67
C ARG A 104 18.18 6.00 -12.83
N LEU A 105 16.84 5.95 -12.77
CA LEU A 105 16.02 6.90 -12.01
C LEU A 105 15.90 6.56 -10.50
N LEU A 106 16.28 5.36 -10.06
CA LEU A 106 16.14 4.92 -8.66
C LEU A 106 16.74 5.89 -7.62
N PRO A 107 17.88 6.57 -7.85
CA PRO A 107 18.41 7.54 -6.89
C PRO A 107 17.51 8.76 -6.65
N ARG A 108 16.55 8.99 -7.54
CA ARG A 108 15.54 10.06 -7.42
C ARG A 108 14.18 9.55 -6.95
N ALA A 109 14.12 8.34 -6.45
CA ALA A 109 12.91 7.71 -5.98
C ALA A 109 13.02 7.29 -4.51
N ALA A 110 11.89 7.29 -3.79
CA ALA A 110 11.77 6.82 -2.42
C ALA A 110 10.72 5.71 -2.32
N TRP A 111 10.82 4.90 -1.27
CA TRP A 111 9.88 3.81 -1.01
C TRP A 111 9.18 3.98 0.33
N GLY A 112 7.86 4.22 0.29
CA GLY A 112 7.01 4.43 1.44
C GLY A 112 6.14 3.22 1.77
N VAL A 113 5.99 2.92 3.06
CA VAL A 113 5.11 1.87 3.55
C VAL A 113 4.10 2.41 4.56
N LEU A 114 2.83 2.00 4.39
CA LEU A 114 1.77 2.22 5.37
C LEU A 114 1.86 1.11 6.40
N ASN A 115 2.36 1.45 7.60
CA ASN A 115 2.73 0.51 8.67
C ASN A 115 2.10 0.87 10.02
N GLY A 116 1.03 1.68 10.01
CA GLY A 116 0.31 2.11 11.22
C GLY A 116 -0.68 1.08 11.77
N GLY A 117 -1.05 0.05 11.00
CA GLY A 117 -2.00 -0.97 11.39
C GLY A 117 -1.41 -2.01 12.35
N SER A 118 -2.20 -2.40 13.37
CA SER A 118 -1.92 -3.60 14.15
C SER A 118 -2.50 -4.83 13.44
N ALA A 119 -1.92 -6.00 13.71
CA ALA A 119 -2.38 -7.27 13.15
C ALA A 119 -3.54 -7.92 13.94
N THR A 120 -4.26 -7.17 14.79
CA THR A 120 -5.36 -7.67 15.63
C THR A 120 -6.45 -8.36 14.81
N SER A 121 -6.99 -7.67 13.80
CA SER A 121 -8.00 -8.27 12.91
C SER A 121 -7.44 -9.38 12.02
N TYR A 122 -6.17 -9.30 11.66
CA TYR A 122 -5.46 -10.27 10.86
C TYR A 122 -5.34 -11.63 11.57
N ALA A 123 -5.00 -11.61 12.86
CA ALA A 123 -4.84 -12.80 13.71
C ALA A 123 -6.11 -13.14 14.51
N ASP A 124 -7.24 -12.49 14.28
CA ASP A 124 -8.51 -12.79 14.95
C ASP A 124 -9.04 -14.16 14.54
N ARG A 125 -9.16 -15.10 15.50
CA ARG A 125 -9.55 -16.48 15.24
C ARG A 125 -10.94 -16.60 14.61
N LYS A 126 -11.92 -15.83 15.11
CA LYS A 126 -13.31 -15.89 14.59
C LYS A 126 -13.39 -15.44 13.14
N LYS A 127 -12.63 -14.39 12.79
CA LYS A 127 -12.57 -13.91 11.40
C LYS A 127 -11.89 -14.92 10.47
N ASN A 128 -10.83 -15.59 10.94
CA ASN A 128 -10.14 -16.62 10.17
C ASN A 128 -10.97 -17.87 9.96
N GLN A 129 -11.87 -18.21 10.90
CA GLN A 129 -12.85 -19.31 10.77
C GLN A 129 -13.94 -19.03 9.71
N ALA A 130 -14.07 -17.81 9.20
CA ALA A 130 -15.03 -17.48 8.14
C ALA A 130 -14.80 -18.25 6.82
N TYR A 131 -13.63 -18.86 6.61
CA TYR A 131 -13.37 -19.79 5.50
C TYR A 131 -14.04 -21.18 5.64
N GLY A 132 -14.71 -21.43 6.76
CA GLY A 132 -15.33 -22.71 7.11
C GLY A 132 -14.46 -23.51 8.08
N GLU A 133 -15.13 -24.29 8.94
CA GLU A 133 -14.47 -25.06 10.01
C GLU A 133 -13.48 -26.10 9.45
N GLU A 134 -13.84 -26.75 8.35
CA GLU A 134 -12.98 -27.76 7.73
C GLU A 134 -11.70 -27.18 7.15
N VAL A 135 -11.80 -26.05 6.44
CA VAL A 135 -10.62 -25.33 5.90
C VAL A 135 -9.77 -24.80 7.05
N PHE A 136 -10.39 -24.22 8.07
CA PHE A 136 -9.64 -23.70 9.22
C PHE A 136 -8.93 -24.81 10.00
N ALA A 137 -9.53 -26.01 10.11
CA ALA A 137 -8.91 -27.17 10.75
C ALA A 137 -7.60 -27.57 10.06
N LEU A 138 -7.53 -27.50 8.72
CA LEU A 138 -6.31 -27.79 7.95
C LEU A 138 -5.20 -26.76 8.24
N LEU A 139 -5.58 -25.52 8.55
CA LEU A 139 -4.67 -24.41 8.79
C LEU A 139 -4.31 -24.22 10.27
N SER A 140 -4.96 -24.98 11.19
CA SER A 140 -4.92 -24.74 12.63
C SER A 140 -3.51 -24.76 13.21
N GLU A 141 -2.68 -25.73 12.83
CA GLU A 141 -1.30 -25.83 13.31
C GLU A 141 -0.45 -24.61 12.88
N GLY A 142 -0.53 -24.24 11.60
CA GLY A 142 0.14 -23.02 11.10
C GLY A 142 -0.40 -21.74 11.76
N PHE A 143 -1.72 -21.69 11.98
CA PHE A 143 -2.35 -20.58 12.67
C PHE A 143 -1.83 -20.43 14.11
N GLU A 144 -1.81 -21.51 14.88
CA GLU A 144 -1.34 -21.52 16.27
C GLU A 144 0.14 -21.15 16.40
N ARG A 145 0.95 -21.43 15.37
CA ARG A 145 2.37 -21.04 15.34
C ARG A 145 2.56 -19.55 15.02
N LEU A 146 1.79 -18.98 14.10
CA LEU A 146 1.98 -17.60 13.65
C LEU A 146 1.17 -16.58 14.45
N GLU A 147 0.00 -16.96 14.98
CA GLU A 147 -0.91 -16.05 15.67
C GLU A 147 -0.25 -15.29 16.83
N PRO A 148 0.53 -15.93 17.75
CA PRO A 148 1.21 -15.21 18.83
C PRO A 148 2.27 -14.21 18.37
N LEU A 149 2.80 -14.41 17.16
CA LEU A 149 3.78 -13.49 16.54
C LEU A 149 3.12 -12.31 15.83
N CYS A 150 1.80 -12.38 15.61
CA CYS A 150 1.03 -11.40 14.86
C CYS A 150 0.12 -10.57 15.75
N ARG A 151 -0.52 -11.20 16.77
CA ARG A 151 -1.56 -10.57 17.57
C ARG A 151 -1.06 -9.31 18.26
N ASP A 152 -1.81 -8.22 18.08
CA ASP A 152 -1.58 -6.91 18.70
C ASP A 152 -0.20 -6.28 18.39
N ARG A 153 0.50 -6.79 17.39
CA ARG A 153 1.79 -6.27 16.94
C ARG A 153 1.66 -5.48 15.63
N PRO A 154 2.61 -4.59 15.31
CA PRO A 154 2.67 -3.92 14.02
C PRO A 154 2.65 -4.95 12.88
N LYS A 155 1.76 -4.79 11.91
CA LYS A 155 1.62 -5.78 10.83
C LYS A 155 2.90 -5.98 10.01
N GLY A 156 3.71 -4.93 9.89
CA GLY A 156 5.02 -5.03 9.23
C GLY A 156 6.02 -5.96 9.91
N LEU A 157 5.82 -6.26 11.21
CA LEU A 157 6.66 -7.19 11.98
C LEU A 157 6.11 -8.63 12.00
N ALA A 158 4.90 -8.85 11.51
CA ALA A 158 4.35 -10.19 11.37
C ALA A 158 5.18 -11.02 10.37
N PRO A 159 5.31 -12.35 10.57
CA PRO A 159 5.87 -13.25 9.58
C PRO A 159 5.13 -13.14 8.26
N ALA A 160 5.86 -12.98 7.16
CA ALA A 160 5.28 -12.75 5.84
C ALA A 160 4.74 -14.04 5.20
N PHE A 161 5.20 -15.19 5.67
CA PHE A 161 4.77 -16.53 5.23
C PHE A 161 5.16 -17.59 6.28
N LEU A 162 4.68 -18.80 6.09
CA LEU A 162 5.14 -19.98 6.81
C LEU A 162 6.07 -20.77 5.90
N ASN A 163 7.23 -21.20 6.42
CA ASN A 163 8.14 -22.06 5.69
C ASN A 163 7.55 -23.48 5.53
N PRO A 164 7.97 -24.27 4.51
CA PRO A 164 7.55 -25.66 4.36
C PRO A 164 7.87 -26.57 5.56
N ASP A 165 8.92 -26.26 6.35
CA ASP A 165 9.22 -26.98 7.61
C ASP A 165 8.32 -26.53 8.79
N GLY A 166 7.37 -25.64 8.55
CA GLY A 166 6.47 -25.08 9.56
C GLY A 166 7.07 -23.96 10.40
N SER A 167 8.32 -23.53 10.17
CA SER A 167 8.88 -22.39 10.88
C SER A 167 8.37 -21.06 10.31
N PRO A 168 8.27 -19.99 11.14
CA PRO A 168 7.93 -18.66 10.66
C PRO A 168 8.95 -18.15 9.65
N GLY A 169 8.49 -17.52 8.58
CA GLY A 169 9.32 -16.75 7.65
C GLY A 169 9.77 -15.40 8.24
N PRO A 170 10.63 -14.65 7.52
CA PRO A 170 10.99 -13.29 7.88
C PRO A 170 9.75 -12.37 7.91
N SER A 171 9.86 -11.24 8.64
CA SER A 171 8.78 -10.25 8.66
C SER A 171 8.63 -9.52 7.33
N PHE A 172 7.44 -8.97 7.08
CA PHE A 172 7.19 -8.14 5.89
C PHE A 172 8.20 -7.01 5.76
N LEU A 173 8.51 -6.32 6.85
CA LEU A 173 9.42 -5.19 6.86
C LEU A 173 10.86 -5.61 6.56
N LEU A 174 11.32 -6.71 7.16
CA LEU A 174 12.67 -7.25 6.91
C LEU A 174 12.88 -7.62 5.43
N LEU A 175 11.87 -8.25 4.81
CA LEU A 175 11.91 -8.56 3.39
C LEU A 175 11.99 -7.29 2.52
N LYS A 176 11.25 -6.23 2.86
CA LYS A 176 11.33 -4.96 2.13
C LYS A 176 12.72 -4.32 2.25
N MET A 177 13.32 -4.34 3.44
CA MET A 177 14.70 -3.87 3.62
C MET A 177 15.68 -4.66 2.74
N ARG A 178 15.53 -5.98 2.72
CA ARG A 178 16.37 -6.84 1.87
C ARG A 178 16.17 -6.54 0.39
N ALA A 179 14.94 -6.43 -0.11
CA ALA A 179 14.67 -6.10 -1.51
C ALA A 179 15.30 -4.75 -1.91
N ARG A 180 15.25 -3.74 -1.03
CA ARG A 180 15.91 -2.44 -1.23
C ARG A 180 17.42 -2.59 -1.41
N LEU A 181 18.08 -3.39 -0.57
CA LEU A 181 19.53 -3.64 -0.69
C LEU A 181 19.88 -4.34 -2.00
N LEU A 182 19.13 -5.37 -2.39
CA LEU A 182 19.35 -6.09 -3.65
C LEU A 182 19.16 -5.18 -4.87
N LEU A 183 18.18 -4.29 -4.83
CA LEU A 183 17.97 -3.31 -5.89
C LEU A 183 19.11 -2.27 -5.93
N SER A 184 19.66 -1.88 -4.78
CA SER A 184 20.83 -1.02 -4.68
C SER A 184 22.07 -1.68 -5.27
N HIS A 185 22.25 -2.98 -5.07
CA HIS A 185 23.33 -3.75 -5.73
C HIS A 185 23.15 -3.76 -7.25
N ARG A 186 21.95 -4.03 -7.73
CA ARG A 186 21.66 -4.03 -9.18
C ARG A 186 21.98 -2.67 -9.80
N TYR A 187 21.57 -1.57 -9.15
CA TYR A 187 21.89 -0.22 -9.58
C TYR A 187 23.41 0.01 -9.66
N ARG A 188 24.12 -0.31 -8.58
CA ARG A 188 25.58 -0.12 -8.48
C ARG A 188 26.35 -0.95 -9.51
N ALA A 189 25.95 -2.20 -9.70
CA ALA A 189 26.56 -3.08 -10.72
C ALA A 189 26.38 -2.54 -12.14
N ARG A 190 25.23 -1.87 -12.41
CA ARG A 190 24.92 -1.35 -13.74
C ARG A 190 25.61 -0.02 -14.05
N PHE A 191 25.73 0.89 -13.07
CA PHE A 191 26.16 2.27 -13.32
C PHE A 191 27.49 2.63 -12.64
N GLY A 192 28.05 1.77 -11.80
CA GLY A 192 29.32 2.05 -11.09
C GLY A 192 29.22 3.22 -10.10
N ASP A 193 28.01 3.69 -9.77
CA ASP A 193 27.77 4.84 -8.91
C ASP A 193 28.19 4.50 -7.45
N PRO A 194 29.09 5.28 -6.84
CA PRO A 194 29.55 5.04 -5.46
C PRO A 194 28.52 5.36 -4.39
N ARG A 195 27.34 5.88 -4.75
CA ARG A 195 26.27 6.13 -3.78
C ARG A 195 25.95 4.87 -2.99
N LYS A 196 26.05 4.97 -1.66
CA LYS A 196 25.90 3.84 -0.77
C LYS A 196 24.46 3.43 -0.55
N ALA A 197 23.54 4.42 -0.53
CA ALA A 197 22.11 4.19 -0.33
C ALA A 197 21.30 4.86 -1.43
N ILE A 198 20.41 4.10 -2.05
CA ILE A 198 19.37 4.58 -2.95
C ILE A 198 18.01 4.17 -2.39
N LEU A 199 16.93 4.74 -2.91
CA LEU A 199 15.58 4.43 -2.46
C LEU A 199 15.42 4.65 -0.94
N PRO A 200 15.56 5.89 -0.42
CA PRO A 200 15.30 6.13 0.99
C PRO A 200 13.93 5.57 1.37
N LEU A 201 13.89 4.83 2.49
CA LEU A 201 12.66 4.27 3.01
C LEU A 201 11.97 5.30 3.90
N PHE A 202 10.66 5.37 3.81
CA PHE A 202 9.83 6.12 4.75
C PHE A 202 8.58 5.31 5.13
N GLN A 203 7.96 5.67 6.24
CA GLN A 203 6.74 5.00 6.68
C GLN A 203 5.75 5.95 7.34
N MET A 204 4.50 5.55 7.34
CA MET A 204 3.52 6.04 8.29
C MET A 204 3.29 4.94 9.32
N SER A 205 3.72 5.20 10.56
CA SER A 205 3.42 4.40 11.75
C SER A 205 2.17 4.95 12.45
N SER A 206 1.84 4.44 13.62
CA SER A 206 0.83 5.00 14.51
C SER A 206 1.39 5.20 15.91
N SER A 207 0.79 6.08 16.69
CA SER A 207 1.20 6.32 18.08
C SER A 207 1.23 5.04 18.92
N GLY A 208 0.42 4.03 18.56
CA GLY A 208 0.38 2.74 19.26
C GLY A 208 1.49 1.76 18.86
N ASN A 209 2.21 1.96 17.75
CA ASN A 209 3.18 0.99 17.27
C ASN A 209 4.56 1.56 16.88
N ASP A 210 4.74 2.88 16.90
CA ASP A 210 5.97 3.53 16.45
C ASP A 210 7.21 3.12 17.26
N ALA A 211 7.07 3.00 18.59
CA ALA A 211 8.18 2.61 19.46
C ALA A 211 8.67 1.18 19.16
N GLU A 212 7.75 0.22 18.97
CA GLU A 212 8.08 -1.17 18.65
C GLU A 212 8.73 -1.26 17.25
N LEU A 213 8.24 -0.49 16.28
CA LEU A 213 8.85 -0.41 14.96
C LEU A 213 10.27 0.17 15.00
N ALA A 214 10.49 1.24 15.79
CA ALA A 214 11.81 1.83 15.95
C ALA A 214 12.82 0.85 16.60
N GLU A 215 12.38 0.06 17.56
CA GLU A 215 13.18 -1.01 18.14
C GLU A 215 13.48 -2.11 17.12
N ALA A 216 12.48 -2.53 16.35
CA ALA A 216 12.65 -3.54 15.31
C ALA A 216 13.67 -3.11 14.24
N TYR A 217 13.66 -1.85 13.81
CA TYR A 217 14.68 -1.33 12.88
C TYR A 217 16.09 -1.44 13.46
N ARG A 218 16.31 -1.11 14.74
CA ARG A 218 17.62 -1.28 15.39
C ARG A 218 18.05 -2.75 15.43
N ASN A 219 17.11 -3.66 15.74
CA ASN A 219 17.39 -5.09 15.78
C ASN A 219 17.72 -5.67 14.40
N MET A 220 17.20 -5.10 13.31
CA MET A 220 17.52 -5.50 11.94
C MET A 220 18.97 -5.18 11.54
N GLU A 221 19.69 -4.31 12.25
CA GLU A 221 21.08 -3.98 11.95
C GLU A 221 22.01 -5.20 12.02
N THR A 222 21.66 -6.19 12.82
CA THR A 222 22.43 -7.43 12.99
C THR A 222 21.80 -8.64 12.29
N ASP A 223 20.70 -8.44 11.55
CA ASP A 223 20.01 -9.56 10.92
C ASP A 223 20.82 -10.16 9.76
N PRO A 224 21.05 -11.49 9.74
CA PRO A 224 21.84 -12.16 8.69
C PRO A 224 21.25 -11.96 7.28
N LEU A 225 19.93 -11.78 7.15
CA LEU A 225 19.28 -11.54 5.86
C LEU A 225 19.66 -10.19 5.26
N LEU A 226 20.09 -9.22 6.07
CA LEU A 226 20.56 -7.90 5.63
C LEU A 226 22.09 -7.84 5.56
N ALA A 227 22.79 -8.55 6.43
CA ALA A 227 24.25 -8.47 6.54
C ALA A 227 24.98 -8.79 5.23
N VAL A 228 24.60 -9.89 4.56
CA VAL A 228 25.24 -10.33 3.31
C VAL A 228 25.06 -9.30 2.17
N PRO A 229 23.84 -8.87 1.80
CA PRO A 229 23.68 -7.85 0.78
C PRO A 229 24.26 -6.49 1.20
N ALA A 230 24.25 -6.13 2.47
CA ALA A 230 24.80 -4.86 2.94
C ALA A 230 26.33 -4.82 2.86
N ALA A 231 27.02 -5.96 3.04
CA ALA A 231 28.49 -6.04 2.96
C ALA A 231 29.05 -5.47 1.65
N GLY A 232 28.43 -5.81 0.52
CA GLY A 232 28.78 -5.28 -0.80
C GLY A 232 28.53 -3.78 -0.97
N LEU A 233 27.80 -3.13 -0.06
CA LEU A 233 27.50 -1.70 -0.05
C LEU A 233 28.25 -0.94 1.06
N GLY A 234 29.22 -1.58 1.71
CA GLY A 234 30.03 -0.98 2.79
C GLY A 234 29.47 -1.22 4.19
N GLY A 235 28.58 -2.20 4.34
CA GLY A 235 27.94 -2.59 5.60
C GLY A 235 26.53 -2.00 5.78
N ILE A 236 25.85 -2.41 6.81
CA ILE A 236 24.44 -2.03 7.07
C ILE A 236 24.29 -0.52 7.27
N GLU A 237 25.12 0.07 8.13
CA GLU A 237 25.11 1.51 8.40
C GLU A 237 25.39 2.31 7.12
N ALA A 238 26.49 2.00 6.42
CA ALA A 238 26.88 2.69 5.20
C ALA A 238 25.87 2.51 4.05
N SER A 239 25.18 1.37 3.98
CA SER A 239 24.12 1.11 3.00
C SER A 239 22.83 1.87 3.29
N GLY A 240 22.67 2.38 4.51
CA GLY A 240 21.40 2.95 4.98
C GLY A 240 20.26 1.93 5.01
N ALA A 241 20.58 0.62 5.12
CA ALA A 241 19.60 -0.46 5.04
C ALA A 241 18.46 -0.32 6.05
N VAL A 242 18.80 0.15 7.25
CA VAL A 242 17.84 0.36 8.34
C VAL A 242 17.50 1.82 8.58
N ALA A 243 18.00 2.73 7.72
CA ALA A 243 17.61 4.14 7.79
C ALA A 243 16.21 4.35 7.25
N TRP A 244 15.38 5.04 7.99
CA TRP A 244 14.00 5.36 7.64
C TRP A 244 13.60 6.76 8.08
N ALA A 245 12.57 7.31 7.42
CA ALA A 245 11.86 8.49 7.89
C ALA A 245 10.44 8.10 8.30
N THR A 246 9.93 8.64 9.38
CA THR A 246 8.62 8.28 9.92
C THR A 246 7.72 9.51 10.04
N GLY A 247 6.43 9.31 9.67
CA GLY A 247 5.31 10.13 10.12
C GLY A 247 4.45 9.29 11.06
N VAL A 248 4.24 9.78 12.27
CA VAL A 248 3.46 9.06 13.29
C VAL A 248 2.01 9.52 13.23
N GLN A 249 1.10 8.62 12.86
CA GLN A 249 -0.33 8.88 12.83
C GLN A 249 -0.87 8.96 14.26
N PRO A 250 -1.51 10.08 14.66
CA PRO A 250 -2.20 10.18 15.95
C PRO A 250 -3.49 9.36 15.91
N MET A 251 -4.03 9.11 17.10
CA MET A 251 -5.41 8.66 17.21
C MET A 251 -6.36 9.85 17.04
N ILE A 252 -7.57 9.59 16.54
CA ILE A 252 -8.68 10.54 16.53
C ILE A 252 -9.79 10.06 17.47
N ALA A 253 -10.67 10.97 17.88
CA ALA A 253 -11.81 10.60 18.70
C ALA A 253 -12.87 9.86 17.85
N ALA A 254 -13.58 8.92 18.48
CA ALA A 254 -14.88 8.50 17.99
C ALA A 254 -15.90 9.63 18.11
N PHE A 255 -16.94 9.58 17.30
CA PHE A 255 -18.03 10.56 17.27
C PHE A 255 -19.35 9.92 17.65
N SER A 256 -20.35 10.75 17.99
CA SER A 256 -21.70 10.27 18.27
C SER A 256 -22.25 9.49 17.07
N HIS A 257 -22.98 8.41 17.38
CA HIS A 257 -23.60 7.54 16.38
C HIS A 257 -24.55 8.32 15.46
N SER A 258 -24.72 7.89 14.21
CA SER A 258 -25.57 8.59 13.23
C SER A 258 -27.03 8.72 13.67
N SER A 259 -27.57 7.73 14.42
CA SER A 259 -28.91 7.75 14.96
C SER A 259 -29.19 8.80 16.02
N GLU A 260 -28.15 9.47 16.56
CA GLU A 260 -28.32 10.51 17.59
C GLU A 260 -28.69 11.89 17.02
N GLY A 261 -28.93 12.00 15.74
CA GLY A 261 -29.38 13.24 15.09
C GLY A 261 -28.25 14.10 14.50
N LYS A 262 -28.59 15.35 14.12
CA LYS A 262 -27.73 16.14 13.23
C LYS A 262 -26.57 16.84 13.90
N THR A 263 -26.62 17.26 15.14
CA THR A 263 -25.43 17.88 15.73
C THR A 263 -24.53 16.80 16.28
N LYS A 264 -23.53 16.40 15.51
CA LYS A 264 -22.55 15.42 15.92
C LYS A 264 -21.62 16.00 16.97
N ARG A 265 -21.12 15.15 17.88
CA ARG A 265 -20.21 15.50 18.96
C ARG A 265 -19.15 14.42 19.13
N VAL A 266 -18.10 14.72 19.86
CA VAL A 266 -17.14 13.71 20.32
C VAL A 266 -17.90 12.69 21.18
N PHE A 267 -17.69 11.40 20.95
CA PHE A 267 -18.20 10.33 21.79
C PHE A 267 -17.45 10.33 23.14
N ASP A 268 -18.17 10.59 24.22
CA ASP A 268 -17.64 10.93 25.55
C ASP A 268 -17.99 9.93 26.67
N SER A 269 -18.53 8.78 26.30
CA SER A 269 -19.06 7.79 27.25
C SER A 269 -18.59 6.36 26.94
N ALA A 270 -17.32 6.22 26.52
CA ALA A 270 -16.74 4.93 26.21
C ALA A 270 -16.79 3.98 27.43
N TRP A 271 -17.22 2.74 27.17
CA TRP A 271 -17.46 1.70 28.20
C TRP A 271 -18.41 2.13 29.31
N GLY A 272 -19.36 3.03 29.00
CA GLY A 272 -20.32 3.57 29.95
C GLY A 272 -19.74 4.53 30.99
N ARG A 273 -18.51 5.01 30.80
CA ARG A 273 -17.83 5.95 31.71
C ARG A 273 -18.00 7.39 31.23
N PRO A 274 -18.55 8.32 31.99
CA PRO A 274 -18.64 9.71 31.60
C PRO A 274 -17.25 10.33 31.41
N ASP A 275 -17.16 11.33 30.51
CA ASP A 275 -15.91 12.00 30.12
C ASP A 275 -14.80 11.06 29.63
N SER A 276 -15.17 9.90 29.08
CA SER A 276 -14.24 8.93 28.51
C SER A 276 -14.36 8.89 26.99
N ALA A 277 -13.36 9.38 26.29
CA ALA A 277 -13.26 9.31 24.82
C ALA A 277 -12.84 7.91 24.36
N LEU A 278 -13.15 7.57 23.10
CA LEU A 278 -12.64 6.39 22.43
C LEU A 278 -11.63 6.79 21.35
N ALA A 279 -10.38 6.34 21.52
CA ALA A 279 -9.30 6.57 20.57
C ALA A 279 -9.38 5.56 19.41
N LEU A 280 -9.38 6.05 18.18
CA LEU A 280 -9.48 5.25 16.97
C LEU A 280 -8.45 5.73 15.92
N PRO A 281 -7.95 4.85 15.05
CA PRO A 281 -7.16 5.29 13.90
C PRO A 281 -8.06 6.02 12.90
N GLY A 282 -7.55 7.11 12.31
CA GLY A 282 -8.26 7.91 11.32
C GLY A 282 -8.13 7.40 9.87
N GLY A 283 -7.70 6.16 9.69
CA GLY A 283 -7.50 5.54 8.38
C GLY A 283 -6.17 5.93 7.71
N HIS A 284 -5.74 5.13 6.75
CA HIS A 284 -4.44 5.33 6.09
C HIS A 284 -4.41 6.53 5.12
N GLY A 285 -5.56 7.11 4.76
CA GLY A 285 -5.64 8.34 3.96
C GLY A 285 -5.02 9.56 4.65
N GLN A 286 -4.88 9.55 5.97
CA GLN A 286 -4.13 10.59 6.69
C GLN A 286 -2.66 10.67 6.28
N SER A 287 -2.14 9.72 5.49
CA SER A 287 -0.76 9.71 5.00
C SER A 287 -0.35 11.03 4.33
N PHE A 288 -1.23 11.69 3.57
CA PHE A 288 -0.93 12.95 2.91
C PHE A 288 -0.72 14.11 3.91
N ARG A 289 -1.37 14.06 5.06
CA ARG A 289 -1.17 15.02 6.15
C ARG A 289 0.04 14.65 7.01
N ILE A 290 0.10 13.41 7.43
CA ILE A 290 1.11 12.91 8.41
C ILE A 290 2.52 12.87 7.79
N LEU A 291 2.63 12.52 6.52
CA LEU A 291 3.90 12.43 5.81
C LEU A 291 4.34 13.77 5.16
N THR A 292 3.64 14.87 5.37
CA THR A 292 3.95 16.18 4.77
C THR A 292 5.42 16.58 4.96
N LYS A 293 5.94 16.49 6.18
CA LYS A 293 7.34 16.81 6.48
C LYS A 293 8.31 15.85 5.77
N VAL A 294 7.95 14.57 5.71
CA VAL A 294 8.75 13.54 5.04
C VAL A 294 8.82 13.81 3.55
N PHE A 295 7.69 14.06 2.89
CA PHE A 295 7.65 14.36 1.46
C PHE A 295 8.40 15.65 1.10
N ARG A 296 8.27 16.71 1.91
CA ARG A 296 9.04 17.96 1.74
C ARG A 296 10.54 17.73 1.85
N ASN A 297 10.99 16.94 2.83
CA ASN A 297 12.40 16.63 3.01
C ASN A 297 12.94 15.75 1.87
N LEU A 298 12.16 14.76 1.40
CA LEU A 298 12.53 13.93 0.26
C LEU A 298 12.70 14.79 -1.01
N LEU A 299 11.74 15.66 -1.30
CA LEU A 299 11.83 16.57 -2.46
C LEU A 299 13.05 17.48 -2.34
N ALA A 300 13.29 18.09 -1.18
CA ALA A 300 14.45 18.94 -0.92
C ALA A 300 15.79 18.19 -1.07
N SER A 301 15.82 16.88 -0.84
CA SER A 301 17.00 16.03 -1.04
C SER A 301 17.19 15.54 -2.49
N GLY A 302 16.31 15.97 -3.42
CA GLY A 302 16.37 15.62 -4.83
C GLY A 302 15.62 14.35 -5.21
N VAL A 303 14.80 13.79 -4.31
CA VAL A 303 13.86 12.72 -4.63
C VAL A 303 12.65 13.32 -5.33
N ARG A 304 12.31 12.82 -6.51
CA ARG A 304 11.18 13.28 -7.28
C ARG A 304 9.97 12.35 -7.20
N TRP A 305 10.20 11.06 -7.13
CA TRP A 305 9.13 10.07 -7.13
C TRP A 305 9.08 9.28 -5.83
N ALA A 306 7.88 9.00 -5.35
CA ALA A 306 7.69 8.23 -4.13
C ALA A 306 6.64 7.14 -4.33
N TRP A 307 7.05 5.87 -4.13
CA TRP A 307 6.10 4.79 -3.95
C TRP A 307 5.44 4.88 -2.59
N LEU A 308 4.18 4.52 -2.52
CA LEU A 308 3.44 4.37 -1.28
C LEU A 308 2.51 3.14 -1.39
N GLY A 309 2.50 2.30 -0.38
CA GLY A 309 1.66 1.11 -0.37
C GLY A 309 1.65 0.40 0.97
N ASN A 310 0.80 -0.61 1.09
CA ASN A 310 0.67 -1.35 2.33
C ASN A 310 1.91 -2.23 2.60
N VAL A 311 2.35 -2.24 3.86
CA VAL A 311 3.55 -2.99 4.28
C VAL A 311 3.40 -4.50 4.07
N ASP A 312 2.19 -5.03 4.22
CA ASP A 312 1.84 -6.45 4.15
C ASP A 312 1.68 -7.01 2.73
N ASN A 313 1.75 -6.17 1.68
CA ASN A 313 1.75 -6.65 0.31
C ASN A 313 3.17 -7.04 -0.12
N LEU A 314 3.45 -8.35 -0.22
CA LEU A 314 4.75 -8.87 -0.72
C LEU A 314 4.99 -8.57 -2.20
N GLY A 315 3.93 -8.34 -2.97
CA GLY A 315 4.04 -7.87 -4.36
C GLY A 315 4.47 -6.41 -4.47
N PHE A 316 4.25 -5.60 -3.44
CA PHE A 316 4.63 -4.19 -3.42
C PHE A 316 6.13 -4.02 -3.20
N THR A 317 6.84 -3.84 -4.27
CA THR A 317 8.28 -3.51 -4.31
C THR A 317 8.54 -2.49 -5.42
N PRO A 318 9.54 -1.60 -5.28
CA PRO A 318 9.94 -0.70 -6.35
C PRO A 318 10.28 -1.49 -7.62
N ASP A 319 9.81 -0.98 -8.74
CA ASP A 319 9.93 -1.63 -10.04
C ASP A 319 10.48 -0.63 -11.06
N PRO A 320 11.69 -0.86 -11.61
CA PRO A 320 12.30 0.05 -12.57
C PRO A 320 11.45 0.30 -13.82
N LEU A 321 10.82 -0.74 -14.39
CA LEU A 321 9.96 -0.59 -15.58
C LEU A 321 8.83 0.41 -15.32
N ARG A 322 8.12 0.25 -14.19
CA ARG A 322 6.99 1.13 -13.84
C ARG A 322 7.44 2.55 -13.49
N LEU A 323 8.63 2.69 -12.87
CA LEU A 323 9.22 4.01 -12.64
C LEU A 323 9.50 4.74 -13.96
N ALA A 324 10.09 4.06 -14.94
CA ALA A 324 10.35 4.64 -16.25
C ALA A 324 9.06 5.04 -16.97
N LEU A 325 8.07 4.15 -17.00
CA LEU A 325 6.76 4.43 -17.60
C LEU A 325 6.09 5.64 -16.95
N PHE A 326 6.13 5.71 -15.63
CA PHE A 326 5.57 6.83 -14.89
C PHE A 326 6.31 8.13 -15.16
N ALA A 327 7.64 8.14 -15.09
CA ALA A 327 8.44 9.32 -15.38
C ALA A 327 8.21 9.82 -16.83
N LEU A 328 8.14 8.90 -17.80
CA LEU A 328 7.85 9.23 -19.19
C LEU A 328 6.40 9.65 -19.43
N SER A 329 5.45 9.26 -18.57
CA SER A 329 4.05 9.65 -18.74
C SER A 329 3.82 11.14 -18.44
N GLY A 330 4.55 11.70 -17.48
CA GLY A 330 4.34 13.07 -16.99
C GLY A 330 3.09 13.23 -16.12
N GLU A 331 2.48 12.11 -15.73
CA GLU A 331 1.30 12.10 -14.86
C GLU A 331 1.66 12.44 -13.40
N PRO A 332 0.74 13.03 -12.62
CA PRO A 332 0.99 13.35 -11.21
C PRO A 332 1.08 12.13 -10.31
N ALA A 333 0.43 11.03 -10.70
CA ALA A 333 0.47 9.76 -9.99
C ALA A 333 0.30 8.57 -10.93
N ALA A 334 0.66 7.38 -10.43
CA ALA A 334 0.32 6.11 -11.05
C ALA A 334 -0.16 5.13 -9.99
N PHE A 335 -1.08 4.22 -10.36
CA PHE A 335 -1.59 3.19 -9.45
C PHE A 335 -1.54 1.81 -10.11
N GLU A 336 -1.33 0.78 -9.28
CA GLU A 336 -1.35 -0.60 -9.73
C GLU A 336 -2.74 -1.23 -9.50
N PHE A 337 -3.21 -1.95 -10.52
CA PHE A 337 -4.48 -2.66 -10.53
C PHE A 337 -4.27 -4.09 -11.00
N ALA A 338 -4.63 -5.06 -10.17
CA ALA A 338 -4.59 -6.46 -10.56
C ALA A 338 -5.84 -6.84 -11.34
N TYR A 339 -5.72 -7.78 -12.27
CA TYR A 339 -6.88 -8.42 -12.86
C TYR A 339 -7.73 -9.04 -11.75
N ARG A 340 -9.02 -8.68 -11.72
CA ARG A 340 -9.94 -9.16 -10.70
C ARG A 340 -10.13 -10.67 -10.81
N SER A 341 -10.13 -11.35 -9.68
CA SER A 341 -10.53 -12.75 -9.55
C SER A 341 -11.96 -12.86 -9.00
N PRO A 342 -12.66 -14.00 -9.17
CA PRO A 342 -13.98 -14.21 -8.59
C PRO A 342 -14.03 -14.05 -7.06
N LEU A 343 -12.91 -14.22 -6.37
CA LEU A 343 -12.80 -14.03 -4.91
C LEU A 343 -12.73 -12.56 -4.48
N ASP A 344 -12.45 -11.64 -5.42
CA ASP A 344 -12.40 -10.20 -5.14
C ASP A 344 -13.82 -9.61 -5.18
N VAL A 345 -14.61 -9.91 -4.15
CA VAL A 345 -16.01 -9.50 -4.05
C VAL A 345 -16.21 -8.11 -3.45
N LYS A 346 -15.24 -7.57 -2.73
CA LYS A 346 -15.30 -6.25 -2.08
C LYS A 346 -14.00 -5.51 -2.25
N GLY A 347 -14.08 -4.22 -2.62
CA GLY A 347 -12.94 -3.31 -2.75
C GLY A 347 -13.05 -2.44 -3.99
N GLY A 348 -12.10 -1.54 -4.14
CA GLY A 348 -12.06 -0.57 -5.21
C GLY A 348 -11.59 -1.17 -6.53
N ILE A 349 -12.25 -0.77 -7.59
CA ILE A 349 -11.83 -1.06 -8.97
C ILE A 349 -11.62 0.24 -9.73
N LEU A 350 -10.87 0.16 -10.82
CA LEU A 350 -10.70 1.28 -11.75
C LEU A 350 -11.99 1.48 -12.55
N VAL A 351 -12.55 2.70 -12.49
CA VAL A 351 -13.77 3.08 -13.21
C VAL A 351 -13.60 4.41 -13.93
N GLU A 352 -14.43 4.65 -14.92
CA GLU A 352 -14.67 5.97 -15.51
C GLU A 352 -16.01 6.53 -15.04
N THR A 353 -16.01 7.82 -14.73
CA THR A 353 -17.24 8.56 -14.38
C THR A 353 -17.94 9.04 -15.64
N SER A 354 -19.19 9.52 -15.49
CA SER A 354 -19.95 10.14 -16.58
C SER A 354 -19.30 11.40 -17.17
N GLU A 355 -18.36 12.00 -16.43
CA GLU A 355 -17.59 13.18 -16.84
C GLU A 355 -16.31 12.79 -17.59
N GLY A 356 -16.06 11.48 -17.77
CA GLY A 356 -14.88 10.96 -18.45
C GLY A 356 -13.60 10.95 -17.61
N SER A 357 -13.69 11.26 -16.30
CA SER A 357 -12.57 11.14 -15.37
C SER A 357 -12.44 9.70 -14.86
N ARG A 358 -11.22 9.28 -14.58
CA ARG A 358 -10.95 7.96 -13.99
C ARG A 358 -10.78 8.09 -12.48
N THR A 359 -11.23 7.07 -11.75
CA THR A 359 -11.06 7.01 -10.31
C THR A 359 -11.11 5.57 -9.81
N ILE A 360 -10.90 5.41 -8.49
CA ILE A 360 -11.05 4.13 -7.79
C ILE A 360 -12.37 4.18 -7.03
N ALA A 361 -13.23 3.19 -7.28
CA ALA A 361 -14.54 3.14 -6.63
C ALA A 361 -14.93 1.69 -6.28
N ASP A 362 -15.68 1.54 -5.18
CA ASP A 362 -16.00 0.23 -4.63
C ASP A 362 -17.11 -0.48 -5.41
N ILE A 363 -16.90 -1.79 -5.64
CA ILE A 363 -17.96 -2.68 -6.13
C ILE A 363 -19.06 -2.72 -5.07
N GLY A 364 -20.32 -2.65 -5.54
CA GLY A 364 -21.54 -2.51 -4.76
C GLY A 364 -22.06 -1.07 -4.77
N PRO A 365 -21.38 -0.11 -4.11
CA PRO A 365 -21.82 1.29 -4.11
C PRO A 365 -21.68 2.01 -5.46
N ALA A 366 -20.56 1.84 -6.15
CA ALA A 366 -20.28 2.55 -7.40
C ALA A 366 -20.79 1.84 -8.66
N ILE A 367 -20.69 0.53 -8.67
CA ILE A 367 -21.10 -0.36 -9.76
C ILE A 367 -21.64 -1.66 -9.15
N SER A 368 -22.78 -2.15 -9.63
CA SER A 368 -23.38 -3.37 -9.08
C SER A 368 -22.55 -4.62 -9.42
N PHE A 369 -22.68 -5.65 -8.58
CA PHE A 369 -22.04 -6.95 -8.85
C PHE A 369 -22.52 -7.57 -10.17
N ASP A 370 -23.80 -7.38 -10.51
CA ASP A 370 -24.37 -7.92 -11.75
C ASP A 370 -23.77 -7.23 -12.96
N GLU A 371 -23.56 -5.91 -12.88
CA GLU A 371 -22.93 -5.14 -13.95
C GLU A 371 -21.47 -5.54 -14.12
N VAL A 372 -20.72 -5.74 -13.03
CA VAL A 372 -19.34 -6.25 -13.09
C VAL A 372 -19.29 -7.60 -13.81
N ARG A 373 -20.17 -8.53 -13.43
CA ARG A 373 -20.25 -9.84 -14.11
C ARG A 373 -20.62 -9.73 -15.58
N ARG A 374 -21.55 -8.84 -15.92
CA ARG A 374 -21.94 -8.59 -17.31
C ARG A 374 -20.79 -8.08 -18.15
N LEU A 375 -20.00 -7.15 -17.62
CA LEU A 375 -18.81 -6.60 -18.27
C LEU A 375 -17.73 -7.67 -18.46
N GLU A 376 -17.46 -8.49 -17.45
CA GLU A 376 -16.52 -9.61 -17.54
C GLU A 376 -16.96 -10.63 -18.62
N ALA A 377 -18.25 -10.99 -18.64
CA ALA A 377 -18.82 -11.87 -19.66
C ALA A 377 -18.72 -11.30 -21.08
N ALA A 378 -18.75 -9.97 -21.21
CA ALA A 378 -18.55 -9.25 -22.47
C ALA A 378 -17.06 -9.10 -22.85
N GLY A 379 -16.12 -9.62 -22.03
CA GLY A 379 -14.67 -9.59 -22.30
C GLY A 379 -13.94 -8.36 -21.74
N SER A 380 -14.60 -7.52 -20.94
CA SER A 380 -13.95 -6.39 -20.28
C SER A 380 -13.04 -6.87 -19.15
N SER A 381 -11.85 -6.29 -19.04
CA SER A 381 -10.96 -6.53 -17.91
C SER A 381 -11.38 -5.65 -16.73
N ILE A 382 -11.74 -6.27 -15.60
CA ILE A 382 -12.00 -5.56 -14.36
C ILE A 382 -10.70 -5.46 -13.58
N LEU A 383 -10.26 -4.23 -13.30
CA LEU A 383 -8.98 -3.92 -12.70
C LEU A 383 -9.17 -3.53 -11.22
N PHE A 384 -8.71 -4.40 -10.31
CA PHE A 384 -8.86 -4.30 -8.87
C PHE A 384 -7.66 -3.58 -8.23
N ASN A 385 -7.90 -2.60 -7.38
CA ASN A 385 -6.86 -1.77 -6.75
C ASN A 385 -5.92 -2.58 -5.85
N CYS A 386 -4.62 -2.53 -6.15
CA CYS A 386 -3.56 -3.19 -5.39
C CYS A 386 -3.11 -2.41 -4.14
N ALA A 387 -3.74 -1.29 -3.82
CA ALA A 387 -3.31 -0.41 -2.74
C ALA A 387 -1.82 -0.02 -2.86
N THR A 388 -1.40 0.30 -4.08
CA THR A 388 -0.04 0.72 -4.43
C THR A 388 -0.11 1.93 -5.35
N GLY A 389 0.57 3.00 -4.97
CA GLY A 389 0.68 4.22 -5.76
C GLY A 389 2.12 4.67 -5.92
N LEU A 390 2.36 5.43 -6.98
CA LEU A 390 3.61 6.13 -7.26
C LEU A 390 3.26 7.59 -7.54
N PHE A 391 3.88 8.53 -6.84
CA PHE A 391 3.55 9.95 -6.85
C PHE A 391 4.73 10.79 -7.31
N ASP A 392 4.49 11.80 -8.14
CA ASP A 392 5.45 12.86 -8.44
C ASP A 392 5.42 13.89 -7.30
N LEU A 393 6.50 14.01 -6.55
CA LEU A 393 6.59 14.88 -5.39
C LEU A 393 6.64 16.38 -5.78
N GLU A 394 7.09 16.70 -6.99
CA GLU A 394 7.04 18.10 -7.49
C GLU A 394 5.58 18.53 -7.66
N TRP A 395 4.70 17.63 -8.08
CA TRP A 395 3.27 17.90 -8.18
C TRP A 395 2.56 17.81 -6.82
N LEU A 396 2.88 16.79 -6.02
CA LEU A 396 2.18 16.44 -4.79
C LEU A 396 2.47 17.44 -3.65
N VAL A 397 3.74 17.78 -3.42
CA VAL A 397 4.16 18.52 -2.21
C VAL A 397 3.48 19.90 -2.10
N PRO A 398 3.32 20.70 -3.17
CA PRO A 398 2.61 21.99 -3.07
C PRO A 398 1.11 21.85 -2.76
N ARG A 399 0.53 20.64 -2.92
CA ARG A 399 -0.92 20.36 -2.80
C ARG A 399 -1.29 19.52 -1.59
N LEU A 400 -0.32 19.14 -0.74
CA LEU A 400 -0.56 18.23 0.39
C LEU A 400 -1.62 18.73 1.35
N ASP A 401 -1.64 20.03 1.66
CA ASP A 401 -2.60 20.61 2.59
C ASP A 401 -4.03 20.58 1.99
N GLU A 402 -4.16 20.89 0.69
CA GLU A 402 -5.41 20.79 -0.06
C GLU A 402 -5.90 19.34 -0.14
N ILE A 403 -5.04 18.41 -0.57
CA ILE A 403 -5.38 16.99 -0.67
C ILE A 403 -5.77 16.42 0.69
N GLY A 404 -4.99 16.71 1.74
CA GLY A 404 -5.26 16.22 3.09
C GLY A 404 -6.61 16.66 3.64
N ARG A 405 -7.12 17.84 3.21
CA ARG A 405 -8.44 18.34 3.56
C ARG A 405 -9.53 17.80 2.64
N ALA A 406 -9.31 17.79 1.34
CA ALA A 406 -10.29 17.39 0.33
C ALA A 406 -10.52 15.87 0.27
N LEU A 407 -9.57 15.06 0.81
CA LEU A 407 -9.72 13.61 0.83
C LEU A 407 -10.96 13.21 1.64
N PRO A 408 -11.88 12.44 1.06
CA PRO A 408 -13.12 12.06 1.71
C PRO A 408 -12.94 11.43 3.08
N VAL A 409 -13.76 11.85 4.05
CA VAL A 409 -13.88 11.18 5.35
C VAL A 409 -15.13 10.32 5.34
N ARG A 410 -14.97 9.04 5.59
CA ARG A 410 -16.08 8.08 5.70
C ARG A 410 -16.41 7.88 7.17
N PHE A 411 -17.68 8.00 7.51
CA PHE A 411 -18.17 7.74 8.86
C PHE A 411 -18.88 6.40 8.88
N THR A 412 -18.40 5.48 9.72
CA THR A 412 -18.93 4.13 9.85
C THR A 412 -19.46 3.92 11.27
N ASP A 413 -20.76 3.66 11.38
CA ASP A 413 -21.39 3.36 12.65
C ASP A 413 -20.93 2.01 13.20
N GLN A 414 -20.70 2.00 14.51
CA GLN A 414 -20.24 0.84 15.26
C GLN A 414 -21.16 0.64 16.48
N ASP A 415 -21.44 -0.62 16.79
CA ASP A 415 -22.09 -1.04 18.03
C ASP A 415 -21.23 -2.15 18.63
N LYS A 416 -20.41 -1.78 19.63
CA LYS A 416 -19.39 -2.66 20.23
C LYS A 416 -19.37 -2.48 21.74
N ASP A 417 -18.54 -3.24 22.44
CA ASP A 417 -18.41 -3.18 23.91
C ASP A 417 -18.10 -1.77 24.43
N ALA A 418 -17.39 -0.96 23.64
CA ALA A 418 -17.12 0.43 24.00
C ALA A 418 -18.35 1.35 23.91
N GLY A 419 -19.44 0.90 23.29
CA GLY A 419 -20.69 1.65 23.07
C GLY A 419 -21.08 1.79 21.61
N ARG A 420 -22.04 2.66 21.35
CA ARG A 420 -22.52 3.03 20.00
C ARG A 420 -21.88 4.35 19.59
N TYR A 421 -21.10 4.32 18.51
CA TYR A 421 -20.35 5.47 18.02
C TYR A 421 -20.14 5.42 16.52
N SER A 422 -19.71 6.52 15.92
CA SER A 422 -19.23 6.58 14.55
C SER A 422 -17.71 6.70 14.53
N GLN A 423 -17.05 5.91 13.68
CA GLN A 423 -15.63 6.00 13.36
C GLN A 423 -15.44 6.78 12.07
N ALA A 424 -14.55 7.76 12.07
CA ALA A 424 -14.15 8.50 10.88
C ALA A 424 -12.86 7.91 10.29
N GLU A 425 -12.84 7.65 8.99
CA GLU A 425 -11.68 7.10 8.29
C GLU A 425 -11.48 7.75 6.93
N GLN A 426 -10.23 8.02 6.57
CA GLN A 426 -9.81 8.40 5.23
C GLN A 426 -9.07 7.24 4.56
N VAL A 427 -9.26 7.07 3.25
CA VAL A 427 -8.62 6.03 2.44
C VAL A 427 -7.64 6.67 1.45
N THR A 428 -6.36 6.29 1.49
CA THR A 428 -5.30 6.87 0.64
C THR A 428 -5.66 6.85 -0.84
N TRP A 429 -6.28 5.78 -1.30
CA TRP A 429 -6.51 5.56 -2.73
C TRP A 429 -7.65 6.40 -3.30
N GLU A 430 -8.46 7.02 -2.44
CA GLU A 430 -9.48 8.00 -2.86
C GLU A 430 -8.86 9.30 -3.39
N VAL A 431 -7.54 9.51 -3.17
CA VAL A 431 -6.80 10.60 -3.82
C VAL A 431 -6.91 10.55 -5.34
N ALA A 432 -7.14 9.40 -5.93
CA ALA A 432 -7.36 9.26 -7.37
C ALA A 432 -8.50 10.16 -7.90
N SER A 433 -9.51 10.44 -7.09
CA SER A 433 -10.61 11.35 -7.45
C SER A 433 -10.23 12.84 -7.40
N LEU A 434 -9.12 13.18 -6.76
CA LEU A 434 -8.61 14.54 -6.62
C LEU A 434 -7.51 14.88 -7.65
N LEU A 435 -7.06 13.89 -8.41
CA LEU A 435 -6.03 14.07 -9.44
C LEU A 435 -6.66 14.52 -10.76
N PRO A 436 -6.00 15.39 -11.53
CA PRO A 436 -6.47 15.74 -12.88
C PRO A 436 -6.44 14.53 -13.82
N SER A 437 -5.46 13.65 -13.65
CA SER A 437 -5.29 12.38 -14.36
C SER A 437 -4.28 11.51 -13.61
N PHE A 438 -4.15 10.24 -14.01
CA PHE A 438 -3.14 9.33 -13.50
C PHE A 438 -2.89 8.18 -14.49
N LEU A 439 -1.72 7.57 -14.39
CA LEU A 439 -1.37 6.36 -15.11
C LEU A 439 -1.86 5.12 -14.34
N ALA A 440 -2.56 4.22 -15.01
CA ALA A 440 -2.98 2.94 -14.43
C ALA A 440 -2.11 1.80 -14.98
N PHE A 441 -1.54 0.99 -14.10
CA PHE A 441 -0.83 -0.23 -14.46
C PHE A 441 -1.73 -1.43 -14.23
N ALA A 442 -2.10 -2.14 -15.30
CA ALA A 442 -2.69 -3.47 -15.20
C ALA A 442 -1.58 -4.48 -14.93
N VAL A 443 -1.75 -5.31 -13.90
CA VAL A 443 -0.71 -6.21 -13.39
C VAL A 443 -1.29 -7.59 -13.03
N ARG A 444 -0.44 -8.60 -13.01
CA ARG A 444 -0.84 -9.92 -12.49
C ARG A 444 -0.90 -9.89 -10.96
N LYS A 445 -2.00 -10.42 -10.40
CA LYS A 445 -2.28 -10.43 -8.98
C LYS A 445 -1.19 -11.18 -8.19
N GLU A 446 -0.82 -12.35 -8.68
CA GLU A 446 0.18 -13.22 -8.11
C GLU A 446 1.60 -12.65 -8.10
N GLU A 447 1.83 -11.56 -8.83
CA GLU A 447 3.11 -10.87 -8.82
C GLU A 447 3.10 -9.58 -8.00
N ARG A 448 1.99 -8.84 -8.05
CA ARG A 448 1.95 -7.47 -7.52
C ARG A 448 1.01 -7.27 -6.35
N PHE A 449 0.09 -8.20 -6.10
CA PHE A 449 -0.88 -8.09 -5.00
C PHE A 449 -0.95 -9.37 -4.18
N ILE A 450 0.19 -9.71 -3.55
CA ILE A 450 0.32 -10.81 -2.58
C ILE A 450 0.13 -10.20 -1.20
N ALA A 451 -1.11 -9.82 -0.90
CA ALA A 451 -1.51 -9.24 0.38
C ALA A 451 -2.55 -10.14 1.03
N ALA A 452 -2.49 -10.22 2.35
CA ALA A 452 -3.44 -11.00 3.14
C ALA A 452 -4.15 -10.11 4.16
N LYS A 453 -5.48 -10.15 4.17
CA LYS A 453 -6.31 -9.51 5.19
C LYS A 453 -6.46 -10.38 6.44
N LEU A 454 -6.33 -11.69 6.26
CA LEU A 454 -6.43 -12.70 7.31
C LEU A 454 -5.21 -13.61 7.30
N LEU A 455 -4.83 -14.13 8.46
CA LEU A 455 -3.71 -15.06 8.61
C LEU A 455 -3.92 -16.36 7.81
N ALA A 456 -5.17 -16.84 7.71
CA ALA A 456 -5.53 -17.98 6.88
C ALA A 456 -5.14 -17.79 5.40
N GLU A 457 -5.27 -16.57 4.87
CA GLU A 457 -4.84 -16.26 3.49
C GLU A 457 -3.32 -16.38 3.34
N THR A 458 -2.56 -15.92 4.35
CA THR A 458 -1.10 -16.08 4.38
C THR A 458 -0.71 -17.56 4.43
N LEU A 459 -1.41 -18.37 5.21
CA LEU A 459 -1.14 -19.81 5.32
C LEU A 459 -1.45 -20.53 4.00
N LEU A 460 -2.58 -20.23 3.37
CA LEU A 460 -2.92 -20.75 2.05
C LEU A 460 -1.88 -20.30 0.98
N ALA A 461 -1.50 -19.03 0.97
CA ALA A 461 -0.45 -18.53 0.08
C ALA A 461 0.92 -19.16 0.38
N SER A 462 1.17 -19.63 1.60
CA SER A 462 2.36 -20.41 1.97
C SER A 462 2.31 -21.86 1.49
N GLY A 463 1.20 -22.31 0.93
CA GLY A 463 1.06 -23.65 0.35
C GLY A 463 0.31 -24.65 1.23
N LEU A 464 -0.18 -24.25 2.42
CA LEU A 464 -0.88 -25.16 3.32
C LEU A 464 -2.26 -25.56 2.75
N GLY A 465 -2.55 -26.86 2.79
CA GLY A 465 -3.86 -27.40 2.47
C GLY A 465 -4.30 -27.31 1.02
N LEU A 466 -3.46 -26.83 0.09
CA LEU A 466 -3.86 -26.57 -1.30
C LEU A 466 -4.32 -27.80 -2.10
N ASP A 467 -3.87 -28.99 -1.71
CA ASP A 467 -4.22 -30.26 -2.36
C ASP A 467 -5.33 -31.00 -1.61
N ASP A 468 -5.81 -30.49 -0.47
CA ASP A 468 -6.87 -31.10 0.30
C ASP A 468 -8.24 -30.84 -0.34
N PRO A 469 -9.07 -31.89 -0.59
CA PRO A 469 -10.38 -31.73 -1.21
C PRO A 469 -11.38 -30.89 -0.39
N LYS A 470 -11.11 -30.63 0.86
CA LYS A 470 -11.93 -29.77 1.72
C LYS A 470 -11.79 -28.28 1.38
N VAL A 471 -10.71 -27.88 0.69
CA VAL A 471 -10.54 -26.52 0.22
C VAL A 471 -11.37 -26.32 -1.05
N PRO A 472 -12.31 -25.35 -1.08
CA PRO A 472 -13.13 -25.11 -2.26
C PRO A 472 -12.27 -24.84 -3.51
N THR A 473 -12.64 -25.43 -4.64
CA THR A 473 -11.84 -25.42 -5.88
C THR A 473 -11.36 -24.03 -6.30
N GLU A 474 -12.25 -23.04 -6.27
CA GLU A 474 -11.86 -21.66 -6.65
C GLU A 474 -10.89 -21.04 -5.65
N LEU A 475 -11.06 -21.32 -4.35
CA LEU A 475 -10.11 -20.89 -3.31
C LEU A 475 -8.75 -21.58 -3.49
N ALA A 476 -8.73 -22.89 -3.72
CA ALA A 476 -7.51 -23.65 -3.96
C ALA A 476 -6.76 -23.12 -5.20
N LYS A 477 -7.48 -22.87 -6.30
CA LYS A 477 -6.90 -22.33 -7.54
C LYS A 477 -6.28 -20.94 -7.33
N ALA A 478 -7.00 -20.04 -6.70
CA ALA A 478 -6.49 -18.69 -6.43
C ALA A 478 -5.31 -18.71 -5.44
N SER A 479 -5.39 -19.50 -4.39
CA SER A 479 -4.32 -19.64 -3.40
C SER A 479 -3.07 -20.27 -4.00
N ARG A 480 -3.22 -21.23 -4.92
CA ARG A 480 -2.10 -21.84 -5.65
C ARG A 480 -1.39 -20.81 -6.53
N ALA A 481 -2.11 -19.99 -7.28
CA ALA A 481 -1.52 -18.91 -8.06
C ALA A 481 -0.73 -17.92 -7.16
N LEU A 482 -1.29 -17.54 -6.00
CA LEU A 482 -0.58 -16.69 -5.03
C LEU A 482 0.64 -17.38 -4.43
N HIS A 483 0.58 -18.70 -4.16
CA HIS A 483 1.72 -19.48 -3.69
C HIS A 483 2.85 -19.51 -4.72
N GLU A 484 2.54 -19.81 -5.97
CA GLU A 484 3.51 -19.82 -7.08
C GLU A 484 4.15 -18.43 -7.24
N GLY A 485 3.34 -17.37 -7.19
CA GLY A 485 3.81 -15.99 -7.21
C GLY A 485 4.72 -15.67 -6.01
N LEU A 486 4.34 -16.07 -4.81
CA LEU A 486 5.17 -15.90 -3.61
C LEU A 486 6.52 -16.60 -3.77
N VAL A 487 6.54 -17.88 -4.15
CA VAL A 487 7.77 -18.66 -4.39
C VAL A 487 8.67 -17.98 -5.40
N ALA A 488 8.12 -17.56 -6.54
CA ALA A 488 8.86 -16.84 -7.58
C ALA A 488 9.50 -15.54 -7.04
N ARG A 489 8.76 -14.77 -6.25
CA ARG A 489 9.25 -13.50 -5.70
C ARG A 489 10.26 -13.67 -4.58
N LEU A 490 10.11 -14.69 -3.73
CA LEU A 490 11.10 -15.03 -2.71
C LEU A 490 12.48 -15.25 -3.35
N GLY A 491 12.52 -15.93 -4.51
CA GLY A 491 13.75 -16.10 -5.28
C GLY A 491 14.21 -14.83 -6.01
N SER A 492 13.38 -14.29 -6.88
CA SER A 492 13.79 -13.26 -7.85
C SER A 492 13.93 -11.85 -7.25
N VAL A 493 13.09 -11.50 -6.27
CA VAL A 493 13.04 -10.14 -5.68
C VAL A 493 13.75 -10.09 -4.33
N TYR A 494 13.49 -11.10 -3.48
CA TYR A 494 14.05 -11.15 -2.15
C TYR A 494 15.36 -11.95 -2.05
N GLY A 495 15.79 -12.59 -3.16
CA GLY A 495 17.06 -13.31 -3.26
C GLY A 495 17.18 -14.42 -2.21
N LEU A 496 16.09 -15.11 -1.94
CA LEU A 496 16.06 -16.25 -1.04
C LEU A 496 16.09 -17.57 -1.83
N ARG A 497 16.58 -18.62 -1.20
CA ARG A 497 16.56 -19.99 -1.72
C ARG A 497 15.96 -20.92 -0.68
N LEU A 498 15.18 -21.88 -1.13
CA LEU A 498 14.65 -22.92 -0.28
C LEU A 498 15.76 -23.95 -0.01
N ARG A 499 16.08 -24.18 1.26
CA ARG A 499 17.05 -25.19 1.75
C ARG A 499 16.46 -25.84 2.98
N ASP A 500 16.42 -27.17 3.01
CA ASP A 500 15.93 -27.96 4.15
C ASP A 500 14.57 -27.48 4.70
N GLY A 501 13.66 -27.13 3.78
CA GLY A 501 12.31 -26.65 4.12
C GLY A 501 12.26 -25.18 4.57
N ARG A 502 13.35 -24.40 4.50
CA ARG A 502 13.40 -22.98 4.89
C ARG A 502 13.88 -22.08 3.78
N TRP A 503 13.23 -20.93 3.64
CA TRP A 503 13.70 -19.85 2.80
C TRP A 503 14.81 -19.07 3.52
N SER A 504 16.02 -19.11 2.96
CA SER A 504 17.21 -18.49 3.52
C SER A 504 17.95 -17.65 2.46
N ALA A 505 18.85 -16.77 2.90
CA ALA A 505 19.67 -16.00 1.97
C ALA A 505 20.43 -16.95 1.03
N ALA A 506 20.42 -16.65 -0.28
CA ALA A 506 21.38 -17.24 -1.19
C ALA A 506 22.76 -16.74 -0.78
N GLY A 507 23.68 -17.65 -0.43
CA GLY A 507 25.05 -17.31 -0.07
C GLY A 507 25.80 -16.75 -1.27
#